data_76f131a98a2d7f84fae807a5d3e8ed02
#
_entry.id   76f131a98a2d7f84fae807a5d3e8ed02
#
_cell.length_a   1.000
_cell.length_b   1.000
_cell.length_c   1.000
_cell.angle_alpha   90.00
_cell.angle_beta   90.00
_cell.angle_gamma   90.00
#
_symmetry.space_group_name_H-M   'P 1'
#
loop_
_entity.id
_entity.type
_entity.pdbx_description
1 polymer ?
#
loop_
_entity_poly.entity_id
_entity_poly.type
_entity_poly.pdbx_seq_one_letter_code
_entity_poly.pdbx_strand_id
1 'polypeptide(L)'
;MQKTSEALLALTLACGTPALAEELWSYEGKATPEHWGELSERWQTCSKGMYQSPIDIQHPVNGALPPLQLSFHSHTESIVNNGHTVQIEAENEDDFLLDEQCWKLKQFHFHAPSENHIYGQSFPLEIHFVHADANGGLAVVAVMVVAGAPNPALENILSALPPKRHQKLALRQRLSLTQLYPADRHYYRFSGSLTTPPCSEGVIWLVMKQPVEASAAQLARFASALTHANNRPLQPLHGRQIVE
;
A
#
# COMPACT_ATOMS: atom_id res chain seq x y z
N MET A 1 25.29 48.47 -57.92
CA MET A 1 25.64 47.96 -56.57
C MET A 1 24.44 47.18 -56.05
N GLN A 2 24.45 45.87 -56.26
CA GLN A 2 23.41 44.92 -55.79
C GLN A 2 23.85 44.33 -54.45
N LYS A 3 23.00 44.51 -53.43
CA LYS A 3 23.19 43.89 -52.11
C LYS A 3 22.39 42.58 -52.11
N THR A 4 23.08 41.46 -52.13
CA THR A 4 22.52 40.14 -51.88
C THR A 4 22.29 39.95 -50.36
N SER A 5 21.03 39.69 -49.98
CA SER A 5 20.65 39.37 -48.61
C SER A 5 20.66 37.85 -48.46
N GLU A 6 21.59 37.32 -47.71
CA GLU A 6 21.61 35.88 -47.33
C GLU A 6 20.65 35.68 -46.14
N ALA A 7 19.62 34.88 -46.36
CA ALA A 7 18.72 34.43 -45.27
C ALA A 7 19.31 33.19 -44.59
N LEU A 8 19.70 33.34 -43.34
CA LEU A 8 20.14 32.25 -42.47
C LEU A 8 18.91 31.49 -41.97
N LEU A 9 18.72 30.26 -42.48
CA LEU A 9 17.69 29.34 -42.04
C LEU A 9 18.16 28.65 -40.72
N ALA A 10 17.65 29.08 -39.57
CA ALA A 10 17.92 28.44 -38.30
C ALA A 10 17.06 27.18 -38.14
N LEU A 11 17.69 26.03 -38.27
CA LEU A 11 17.08 24.72 -38.03
C LEU A 11 17.05 24.45 -36.52
N THR A 12 15.89 24.70 -35.88
CA THR A 12 15.67 24.33 -34.48
C THR A 12 15.43 22.83 -34.37
N LEU A 13 16.45 22.08 -33.95
CA LEU A 13 16.27 20.70 -33.49
C LEU A 13 15.45 20.73 -32.20
N ALA A 14 14.18 20.36 -32.28
CA ALA A 14 13.36 20.03 -31.14
C ALA A 14 13.88 18.69 -30.56
N CYS A 15 14.75 18.74 -29.54
CA CYS A 15 15.02 17.59 -28.67
C CYS A 15 13.76 17.28 -27.87
N GLY A 16 12.88 16.48 -28.45
CA GLY A 16 11.80 15.82 -27.69
C GLY A 16 12.47 14.81 -26.76
N THR A 17 12.54 15.11 -25.46
CA THR A 17 12.80 14.09 -24.46
C THR A 17 11.72 13.03 -24.60
N PRO A 18 12.05 11.73 -24.78
CA PRO A 18 11.03 10.71 -24.78
C PRO A 18 10.36 10.77 -23.39
N ALA A 19 9.06 11.03 -23.36
CA ALA A 19 8.25 10.77 -22.20
C ALA A 19 8.48 9.28 -21.88
N LEU A 20 9.13 8.98 -20.75
CA LEU A 20 9.22 7.64 -20.24
C LEU A 20 7.79 7.14 -20.11
N ALA A 21 7.39 6.20 -20.95
CA ALA A 21 6.13 5.51 -20.82
C ALA A 21 6.12 4.97 -19.40
N GLU A 22 5.10 5.34 -18.62
CA GLU A 22 4.88 4.80 -17.28
C GLU A 22 4.81 3.28 -17.44
N GLU A 23 5.75 2.55 -16.85
CA GLU A 23 5.82 1.10 -16.98
C GLU A 23 4.61 0.52 -16.28
N LEU A 24 3.66 0.07 -17.10
CA LEU A 24 2.40 -0.46 -16.62
C LEU A 24 2.61 -1.88 -16.08
N TRP A 25 2.39 -2.06 -14.79
CA TRP A 25 2.24 -3.36 -14.14
C TRP A 25 0.77 -3.59 -13.81
N SER A 26 0.39 -4.84 -13.56
CA SER A 26 -0.99 -5.22 -13.29
C SER A 26 -1.04 -6.45 -12.38
N TYR A 27 -2.23 -6.77 -11.90
CA TYR A 27 -2.53 -8.07 -11.28
C TYR A 27 -3.14 -9.06 -12.27
N GLU A 28 -3.36 -8.65 -13.53
CA GLU A 28 -3.98 -9.45 -14.58
C GLU A 28 -3.16 -9.42 -15.88
N GLY A 29 -3.39 -10.42 -16.73
CA GLY A 29 -2.79 -10.48 -18.07
C GLY A 29 -1.30 -10.86 -18.05
N LYS A 30 -0.47 -10.13 -18.82
CA LYS A 30 0.97 -10.42 -18.97
C LYS A 30 1.88 -9.67 -18.00
N ALA A 31 1.34 -8.69 -17.30
CA ALA A 31 2.07 -7.83 -16.38
C ALA A 31 1.77 -8.17 -14.91
N THR A 32 1.49 -9.45 -14.63
CA THR A 32 1.15 -10.00 -13.30
C THR A 32 2.36 -10.06 -12.36
N PRO A 33 2.14 -10.26 -11.05
CA PRO A 33 3.21 -10.31 -10.05
C PRO A 33 4.37 -11.23 -10.37
N GLU A 34 4.13 -12.34 -11.05
CA GLU A 34 5.15 -13.32 -11.47
C GLU A 34 6.15 -12.72 -12.48
N HIS A 35 5.73 -11.69 -13.23
CA HIS A 35 6.53 -11.06 -14.28
C HIS A 35 7.05 -9.67 -13.92
N TRP A 36 6.65 -9.09 -12.77
CA TRP A 36 7.05 -7.72 -12.42
C TRP A 36 8.55 -7.48 -12.48
N GLY A 37 9.37 -8.44 -12.05
CA GLY A 37 10.84 -8.32 -12.10
C GLY A 37 11.42 -8.29 -13.50
N GLU A 38 10.66 -8.68 -14.52
CA GLU A 38 11.04 -8.71 -15.94
C GLU A 38 10.60 -7.45 -16.69
N LEU A 39 9.59 -6.72 -16.16
CA LEU A 39 9.03 -5.54 -16.81
C LEU A 39 9.99 -4.35 -16.82
N SER A 40 10.89 -4.27 -15.85
CA SER A 40 11.87 -3.19 -15.73
C SER A 40 13.10 -3.63 -14.97
N GLU A 41 14.27 -3.15 -15.41
CA GLU A 41 15.54 -3.35 -14.67
C GLU A 41 15.46 -2.78 -13.24
N ARG A 42 14.66 -1.74 -13.03
CA ARG A 42 14.42 -1.11 -11.70
C ARG A 42 13.57 -1.98 -10.78
N TRP A 43 12.89 -3.01 -11.31
CA TRP A 43 11.97 -3.87 -10.57
C TRP A 43 12.50 -5.29 -10.34
N GLN A 44 13.76 -5.53 -10.64
CA GLN A 44 14.38 -6.85 -10.48
C GLN A 44 14.24 -7.41 -9.05
N THR A 45 14.12 -6.54 -8.04
CA THR A 45 13.90 -6.95 -6.65
C THR A 45 12.60 -7.73 -6.49
N CYS A 46 11.58 -7.50 -7.35
CA CYS A 46 10.32 -8.26 -7.30
C CYS A 46 10.52 -9.76 -7.55
N SER A 47 11.55 -10.15 -8.32
CA SER A 47 11.86 -11.57 -8.62
C SER A 47 13.11 -12.09 -7.93
N LYS A 48 14.06 -11.22 -7.56
CA LYS A 48 15.38 -11.61 -7.01
C LYS A 48 15.53 -11.31 -5.52
N GLY A 49 14.60 -10.53 -4.95
CA GLY A 49 14.63 -10.16 -3.53
C GLY A 49 14.47 -11.38 -2.61
N MET A 50 15.13 -11.32 -1.46
CA MET A 50 15.13 -12.41 -0.48
C MET A 50 14.15 -12.15 0.67
N TYR A 51 13.85 -10.88 0.95
CA TYR A 51 12.97 -10.48 2.06
C TYR A 51 11.68 -9.86 1.53
N GLN A 52 11.03 -10.58 0.63
CA GLN A 52 9.83 -10.12 -0.06
C GLN A 52 8.57 -10.30 0.79
N SER A 53 7.57 -9.43 0.54
CA SER A 53 6.20 -9.47 1.08
C SER A 53 5.19 -9.65 -0.05
N PRO A 54 3.98 -10.17 0.25
CA PRO A 54 3.47 -10.62 1.54
C PRO A 54 3.99 -12.01 1.96
N ILE A 55 3.69 -12.43 3.20
CA ILE A 55 4.06 -13.75 3.73
C ILE A 55 2.87 -14.44 4.42
N ASP A 56 3.01 -15.75 4.63
CA ASP A 56 2.16 -16.46 5.59
C ASP A 56 2.83 -16.42 6.98
N ILE A 57 2.15 -15.82 7.94
CA ILE A 57 2.61 -15.70 9.32
C ILE A 57 2.40 -17.02 10.03
N GLN A 58 3.50 -17.76 10.21
CA GLN A 58 3.50 -19.05 10.89
C GLN A 58 4.66 -19.12 11.89
N HIS A 59 4.45 -19.82 12.99
CA HIS A 59 5.47 -20.09 14.00
C HIS A 59 6.21 -18.84 14.51
N PRO A 60 5.51 -17.77 14.93
CA PRO A 60 6.17 -16.58 15.44
C PRO A 60 6.93 -16.91 16.72
N VAL A 61 8.05 -16.20 16.92
CA VAL A 61 8.87 -16.29 18.14
C VAL A 61 8.37 -15.25 19.13
N ASN A 62 8.16 -15.66 20.37
CA ASN A 62 7.75 -14.72 21.43
C ASN A 62 8.91 -13.77 21.76
N GLY A 63 8.78 -12.51 21.33
CA GLY A 63 9.69 -11.41 21.63
C GLY A 63 9.18 -10.46 22.69
N ALA A 64 8.03 -10.76 23.32
CA ALA A 64 7.38 -9.92 24.32
C ALA A 64 7.18 -8.46 23.82
N LEU A 65 6.73 -8.32 22.57
CA LEU A 65 6.49 -7.00 21.97
C LEU A 65 5.36 -6.27 22.72
N PRO A 66 5.57 -5.01 23.13
CA PRO A 66 4.50 -4.23 23.73
C PRO A 66 3.42 -3.91 22.68
N PRO A 67 2.15 -3.73 23.08
CA PRO A 67 1.11 -3.29 22.17
C PRO A 67 1.49 -1.98 21.48
N LEU A 68 1.19 -1.87 20.18
CA LEU A 68 1.50 -0.69 19.36
C LEU A 68 0.72 0.54 19.87
N GLN A 69 1.43 1.60 20.17
CA GLN A 69 0.85 2.87 20.59
C GLN A 69 0.70 3.79 19.38
N LEU A 70 -0.54 4.01 18.97
CA LEU A 70 -0.91 4.82 17.81
C LEU A 70 -1.50 6.14 18.26
N SER A 71 -1.07 7.23 17.65
CA SER A 71 -1.64 8.57 17.81
C SER A 71 -2.48 8.91 16.59
N PHE A 72 -3.72 9.37 16.80
CA PHE A 72 -4.67 9.67 15.72
C PHE A 72 -5.02 11.16 15.74
N HIS A 73 -4.25 11.96 15.04
CA HIS A 73 -4.41 13.41 14.95
C HIS A 73 -4.70 13.89 13.54
N SER A 74 -4.39 13.06 12.52
CA SER A 74 -4.38 13.47 11.13
C SER A 74 -5.78 13.74 10.56
N HIS A 75 -5.74 14.58 9.56
CA HIS A 75 -6.82 14.74 8.60
C HIS A 75 -6.47 13.90 7.38
N THR A 76 -7.44 13.15 6.92
CA THR A 76 -7.35 12.51 5.61
C THR A 76 -7.61 13.57 4.56
N GLU A 77 -6.68 13.73 3.62
CA GLU A 77 -6.74 14.79 2.59
C GLU A 77 -7.62 14.40 1.41
N SER A 78 -7.39 13.20 0.90
CA SER A 78 -7.97 12.78 -0.38
C SER A 78 -8.09 11.29 -0.52
N ILE A 79 -8.98 10.89 -1.42
CA ILE A 79 -9.19 9.52 -1.85
C ILE A 79 -8.99 9.41 -3.36
N VAL A 80 -8.32 8.36 -3.79
CA VAL A 80 -8.11 8.03 -5.19
C VAL A 80 -8.31 6.53 -5.43
N ASN A 81 -8.95 6.15 -6.51
CA ASN A 81 -8.81 4.82 -7.08
C ASN A 81 -7.73 4.92 -8.17
N ASN A 82 -6.52 4.45 -7.86
CA ASN A 82 -5.36 4.57 -8.76
C ASN A 82 -5.29 3.46 -9.82
N GLY A 83 -6.34 2.62 -9.93
CA GLY A 83 -6.39 1.50 -10.87
C GLY A 83 -5.88 0.18 -10.26
N HIS A 84 -5.08 0.24 -9.20
CA HIS A 84 -4.54 -0.92 -8.48
C HIS A 84 -5.21 -1.08 -7.12
N THR A 85 -5.56 0.02 -6.47
CA THR A 85 -6.23 0.04 -5.17
C THR A 85 -7.02 1.33 -4.96
N VAL A 86 -7.83 1.34 -3.92
CA VAL A 86 -8.38 2.56 -3.32
C VAL A 86 -7.39 3.04 -2.26
N GLN A 87 -6.88 4.26 -2.42
CA GLN A 87 -5.87 4.86 -1.54
C GLN A 87 -6.39 6.15 -0.92
N ILE A 88 -6.11 6.33 0.36
CA ILE A 88 -6.40 7.55 1.10
C ILE A 88 -5.08 8.18 1.53
N GLU A 89 -4.87 9.44 1.19
CA GLU A 89 -3.70 10.22 1.61
C GLU A 89 -3.97 10.90 2.94
N ALA A 90 -2.95 10.97 3.79
CA ALA A 90 -2.99 11.54 5.13
C ALA A 90 -1.96 12.68 5.31
N GLU A 91 -2.26 13.64 6.19
CA GLU A 91 -1.45 14.86 6.42
C GLU A 91 -0.22 14.65 7.31
N ASN A 92 0.27 13.44 7.52
CA ASN A 92 1.47 13.14 8.30
C ASN A 92 1.42 13.53 9.80
N GLU A 93 0.25 13.65 10.40
CA GLU A 93 0.09 13.99 11.81
C GLU A 93 -0.14 12.77 12.71
N ASP A 94 -0.60 11.64 12.11
CA ASP A 94 -0.72 10.38 12.84
C ASP A 94 0.64 9.69 12.89
N ASP A 95 1.02 9.23 14.07
CA ASP A 95 2.31 8.61 14.29
C ASP A 95 2.23 7.43 15.26
N PHE A 96 3.30 6.67 15.27
CA PHE A 96 3.61 5.72 16.32
C PHE A 96 5.11 5.70 16.60
N LEU A 97 5.44 5.26 17.81
CA LEU A 97 6.83 5.01 18.21
C LEU A 97 7.13 3.51 18.06
N LEU A 98 8.21 3.21 17.35
CA LEU A 98 8.77 1.87 17.25
C LEU A 98 10.29 1.96 17.33
N ASP A 99 10.90 1.21 18.26
CA ASP A 99 12.34 1.22 18.48
C ASP A 99 12.88 2.66 18.66
N GLU A 100 12.19 3.48 19.46
CA GLU A 100 12.50 4.90 19.74
C GLU A 100 12.43 5.83 18.52
N GLN A 101 11.98 5.32 17.36
CA GLN A 101 11.75 6.14 16.16
C GLN A 101 10.27 6.49 15.99
N CYS A 102 10.02 7.72 15.54
CA CYS A 102 8.69 8.19 15.17
C CYS A 102 8.41 7.87 13.70
N TRP A 103 7.28 7.22 13.45
CA TRP A 103 6.80 6.80 12.12
C TRP A 103 5.52 7.54 11.80
N LYS A 104 5.51 8.34 10.74
CA LYS A 104 4.37 9.19 10.34
C LYS A 104 3.57 8.57 9.22
N LEU A 105 2.24 8.52 9.39
CA LEU A 105 1.32 8.02 8.38
C LEU A 105 1.40 8.87 7.10
N LYS A 106 1.58 8.22 5.96
CA LYS A 106 1.60 8.84 4.63
C LYS A 106 0.30 8.60 3.88
N GLN A 107 -0.15 7.37 3.86
CA GLN A 107 -1.35 6.93 3.17
C GLN A 107 -1.78 5.57 3.71
N PHE A 108 -3.01 5.18 3.41
CA PHE A 108 -3.45 3.81 3.58
C PHE A 108 -4.29 3.34 2.39
N HIS A 109 -4.30 2.04 2.16
CA HIS A 109 -4.95 1.44 1.00
C HIS A 109 -5.42 0.02 1.29
N PHE A 110 -6.11 -0.61 0.34
CA PHE A 110 -6.85 -1.84 0.54
C PHE A 110 -6.44 -2.93 -0.45
N HIS A 111 -6.43 -4.17 0.04
CA HIS A 111 -6.25 -5.38 -0.74
C HIS A 111 -7.42 -6.34 -0.48
N ALA A 112 -8.03 -6.83 -1.55
CA ALA A 112 -9.09 -7.85 -1.51
C ALA A 112 -8.81 -8.95 -2.55
N PRO A 113 -8.57 -10.20 -2.09
CA PRO A 113 -8.43 -10.65 -0.70
C PRO A 113 -7.15 -10.11 -0.03
N SER A 114 -6.91 -10.50 1.23
CA SER A 114 -5.69 -10.12 1.96
C SER A 114 -4.43 -10.59 1.24
N GLU A 115 -3.35 -9.81 1.38
CA GLU A 115 -2.02 -10.17 0.89
C GLU A 115 -1.32 -11.11 1.86
N ASN A 116 -1.20 -10.71 3.15
CA ASN A 116 -0.66 -11.59 4.17
C ASN A 116 -1.68 -12.65 4.57
N HIS A 117 -1.17 -13.82 4.95
CA HIS A 117 -1.95 -14.86 5.60
C HIS A 117 -1.51 -14.99 7.06
N ILE A 118 -2.42 -15.44 7.92
CA ILE A 118 -2.14 -15.78 9.31
C ILE A 118 -2.52 -17.24 9.53
N TYR A 119 -1.53 -18.08 9.82
CA TYR A 119 -1.69 -19.53 9.94
C TYR A 119 -2.40 -20.19 8.75
N GLY A 120 -2.02 -19.78 7.53
CA GLY A 120 -2.59 -20.26 6.28
C GLY A 120 -3.95 -19.66 5.90
N GLN A 121 -4.53 -18.81 6.76
CA GLN A 121 -5.82 -18.20 6.52
C GLN A 121 -5.66 -16.87 5.74
N SER A 122 -6.36 -16.75 4.62
CA SER A 122 -6.61 -15.50 3.92
C SER A 122 -7.87 -14.81 4.46
N PHE A 123 -7.93 -13.49 4.35
CA PHE A 123 -9.02 -12.64 4.83
C PHE A 123 -9.70 -11.92 3.64
N PRO A 124 -10.99 -11.56 3.75
CA PRO A 124 -11.69 -10.92 2.64
C PRO A 124 -11.13 -9.53 2.27
N LEU A 125 -10.49 -8.83 3.22
CA LEU A 125 -9.89 -7.51 3.00
C LEU A 125 -8.72 -7.33 3.97
N GLU A 126 -7.68 -6.62 3.52
CA GLU A 126 -6.55 -6.17 4.33
C GLU A 126 -6.33 -4.68 4.10
N ILE A 127 -6.04 -3.93 5.16
CA ILE A 127 -5.74 -2.50 5.11
C ILE A 127 -4.25 -2.32 5.42
N HIS A 128 -3.52 -1.64 4.54
CA HIS A 128 -2.13 -1.27 4.77
C HIS A 128 -2.00 0.21 5.09
N PHE A 129 -1.54 0.53 6.28
CA PHE A 129 -1.20 1.89 6.71
C PHE A 129 0.30 2.08 6.54
N VAL A 130 0.69 2.84 5.53
CA VAL A 130 2.09 3.08 5.18
C VAL A 130 2.61 4.30 5.93
N HIS A 131 3.65 4.07 6.72
CA HIS A 131 4.32 5.11 7.50
C HIS A 131 5.76 5.27 7.03
N ALA A 132 6.31 6.46 7.24
CA ALA A 132 7.72 6.75 6.99
C ALA A 132 8.37 7.41 8.20
N ASP A 133 9.64 7.09 8.44
CA ASP A 133 10.50 7.81 9.38
C ASP A 133 11.09 9.08 8.74
N ALA A 134 11.88 9.82 9.51
CA ALA A 134 12.54 11.04 9.06
C ALA A 134 13.61 10.80 7.99
N ASN A 135 14.11 9.57 7.84
CA ASN A 135 15.15 9.18 6.89
C ASN A 135 14.58 8.54 5.61
N GLY A 136 13.26 8.39 5.53
CA GLY A 136 12.57 7.73 4.42
C GLY A 136 12.48 6.21 4.55
N GLY A 137 12.84 5.63 5.70
CA GLY A 137 12.53 4.24 6.05
C GLY A 137 11.01 4.02 6.07
N LEU A 138 10.55 2.83 5.72
CA LEU A 138 9.13 2.52 5.65
C LEU A 138 8.72 1.48 6.69
N ALA A 139 7.57 1.71 7.31
CA ALA A 139 6.88 0.74 8.15
C ALA A 139 5.41 0.64 7.70
N VAL A 140 4.89 -0.58 7.62
CA VAL A 140 3.50 -0.83 7.26
C VAL A 140 2.80 -1.50 8.43
N VAL A 141 1.72 -0.88 8.90
CA VAL A 141 0.78 -1.54 9.81
C VAL A 141 -0.32 -2.16 8.98
N ALA A 142 -0.48 -3.48 9.06
CA ALA A 142 -1.50 -4.22 8.33
C ALA A 142 -2.62 -4.66 9.27
N VAL A 143 -3.87 -4.47 8.84
CA VAL A 143 -5.07 -4.85 9.60
C VAL A 143 -5.96 -5.73 8.74
N MET A 144 -6.22 -6.93 9.21
CA MET A 144 -7.18 -7.84 8.57
C MET A 144 -8.61 -7.39 8.83
N VAL A 145 -9.50 -7.59 7.86
CA VAL A 145 -10.92 -7.30 7.99
C VAL A 145 -11.71 -8.59 7.76
N VAL A 146 -12.62 -8.89 8.68
CA VAL A 146 -13.51 -10.06 8.62
C VAL A 146 -14.97 -9.66 8.49
N ALA A 147 -15.80 -10.59 8.05
CA ALA A 147 -17.23 -10.38 8.02
C ALA A 147 -17.80 -10.31 9.46
N GLY A 148 -18.59 -9.28 9.75
CA GLY A 148 -19.20 -9.06 11.05
C GLY A 148 -20.07 -7.81 11.07
N ALA A 149 -19.96 -7.00 12.12
CA ALA A 149 -20.71 -5.77 12.25
C ALA A 149 -20.28 -4.72 11.19
N PRO A 150 -21.22 -3.84 10.73
CA PRO A 150 -20.86 -2.75 9.83
C PRO A 150 -19.83 -1.81 10.46
N ASN A 151 -18.83 -1.40 9.67
CA ASN A 151 -17.78 -0.47 10.09
C ASN A 151 -18.09 0.94 9.56
N PRO A 152 -18.34 1.94 10.42
CA PRO A 152 -18.68 3.29 9.98
C PRO A 152 -17.57 3.99 9.19
N ALA A 153 -16.29 3.77 9.54
CA ALA A 153 -15.17 4.37 8.81
C ALA A 153 -15.05 3.79 7.39
N LEU A 154 -15.21 2.47 7.24
CA LEU A 154 -15.26 1.83 5.93
C LEU A 154 -16.46 2.30 5.10
N GLU A 155 -17.62 2.54 5.73
CA GLU A 155 -18.78 3.10 5.02
C GLU A 155 -18.52 4.51 4.50
N ASN A 156 -17.88 5.36 5.30
CA ASN A 156 -17.50 6.71 4.87
C ASN A 156 -16.55 6.67 3.66
N ILE A 157 -15.57 5.76 3.65
CA ILE A 157 -14.66 5.56 2.52
C ILE A 157 -15.42 5.09 1.28
N LEU A 158 -16.27 4.08 1.41
CA LEU A 158 -17.08 3.56 0.31
C LEU A 158 -18.03 4.60 -0.29
N SER A 159 -18.54 5.50 0.54
CA SER A 159 -19.42 6.60 0.10
C SER A 159 -18.67 7.74 -0.58
N ALA A 160 -17.36 7.84 -0.36
CA ALA A 160 -16.49 8.85 -0.94
C ALA A 160 -15.72 8.36 -2.19
N LEU A 161 -15.94 7.11 -2.62
CA LEU A 161 -15.22 6.54 -3.77
C LEU A 161 -15.34 7.42 -5.02
N PRO A 162 -14.22 7.71 -5.70
CA PRO A 162 -14.26 8.42 -6.97
C PRO A 162 -15.03 7.62 -8.02
N PRO A 163 -15.90 8.28 -8.82
CA PRO A 163 -16.69 7.60 -9.86
C PRO A 163 -15.84 7.10 -11.05
N LYS A 164 -14.59 7.59 -11.16
CA LYS A 164 -13.67 7.21 -12.23
C LYS A 164 -12.33 6.79 -11.65
N ARG A 165 -11.67 5.82 -12.30
CA ARG A 165 -10.27 5.48 -12.01
C ARG A 165 -9.37 6.69 -12.24
N HIS A 166 -8.30 6.78 -11.47
CA HIS A 166 -7.31 7.88 -11.48
C HIS A 166 -7.88 9.26 -11.12
N GLN A 167 -9.13 9.32 -10.69
CA GLN A 167 -9.70 10.55 -10.14
C GLN A 167 -9.38 10.67 -8.68
N LYS A 168 -8.78 11.78 -8.28
CA LYS A 168 -8.52 12.15 -6.89
C LYS A 168 -9.62 13.11 -6.43
N LEU A 169 -10.23 12.82 -5.28
CA LEU A 169 -11.24 13.65 -4.64
C LEU A 169 -10.79 14.05 -3.23
N ALA A 170 -11.03 15.29 -2.86
CA ALA A 170 -10.85 15.71 -1.47
C ALA A 170 -11.88 15.04 -0.57
N LEU A 171 -11.46 14.53 0.57
CA LEU A 171 -12.34 13.98 1.60
C LEU A 171 -12.98 15.13 2.36
N ARG A 172 -14.31 15.21 2.30
CA ARG A 172 -15.09 16.28 2.98
C ARG A 172 -15.30 16.03 4.45
N GLN A 173 -15.18 14.79 4.88
CA GLN A 173 -15.41 14.37 6.27
C GLN A 173 -14.14 13.72 6.81
N ARG A 174 -13.83 14.04 8.08
CA ARG A 174 -12.80 13.34 8.83
C ARG A 174 -13.13 11.86 8.93
N LEU A 175 -12.19 11.01 8.57
CA LEU A 175 -12.25 9.58 8.85
C LEU A 175 -11.77 9.32 10.28
N SER A 176 -12.53 8.54 11.03
CA SER A 176 -12.08 8.05 12.33
C SER A 176 -11.17 6.85 12.13
N LEU A 177 -9.86 7.07 12.04
CA LEU A 177 -8.88 5.99 11.84
C LEU A 177 -8.91 4.97 12.99
N THR A 178 -9.29 5.38 14.19
CA THR A 178 -9.44 4.45 15.34
C THR A 178 -10.39 3.30 15.06
N GLN A 179 -11.38 3.49 14.19
CA GLN A 179 -12.36 2.45 13.80
C GLN A 179 -11.79 1.46 12.77
N LEU A 180 -10.65 1.77 12.17
CA LEU A 180 -9.94 0.90 11.23
C LEU A 180 -8.87 0.04 11.90
N TYR A 181 -8.66 0.20 13.20
CA TYR A 181 -7.73 -0.60 13.99
C TYR A 181 -8.49 -1.41 15.05
N PRO A 182 -8.05 -2.63 15.38
CA PRO A 182 -8.62 -3.39 16.49
C PRO A 182 -8.35 -2.71 17.84
N ALA A 183 -9.15 -3.02 18.87
CA ALA A 183 -8.93 -2.52 20.22
C ALA A 183 -7.62 -3.10 20.82
N ASP A 184 -7.38 -4.38 20.60
CA ASP A 184 -6.11 -5.03 20.92
C ASP A 184 -5.04 -4.64 19.90
N ARG A 185 -3.92 -4.08 20.37
CA ARG A 185 -2.82 -3.55 19.54
C ARG A 185 -1.63 -4.49 19.45
N HIS A 186 -1.73 -5.75 19.87
CA HIS A 186 -0.68 -6.72 19.65
C HIS A 186 -0.55 -7.08 18.17
N TYR A 187 0.68 -7.34 17.74
CA TYR A 187 1.02 -7.52 16.33
C TYR A 187 2.09 -8.59 16.15
N TYR A 188 2.21 -9.06 14.92
CA TYR A 188 3.35 -9.79 14.40
C TYR A 188 4.29 -8.82 13.71
N ARG A 189 5.60 -8.96 13.93
CA ARG A 189 6.63 -8.13 13.34
C ARG A 189 7.60 -8.95 12.50
N PHE A 190 7.89 -8.46 11.29
CA PHE A 190 8.91 -9.03 10.42
C PHE A 190 9.49 -7.98 9.47
N SER A 191 10.68 -8.26 8.91
CA SER A 191 11.26 -7.45 7.84
C SER A 191 10.79 -7.96 6.49
N GLY A 192 10.36 -7.06 5.61
CA GLY A 192 9.82 -7.40 4.31
C GLY A 192 10.08 -6.34 3.25
N SER A 193 9.18 -6.25 2.29
CA SER A 193 9.26 -5.35 1.14
C SER A 193 7.94 -4.60 0.90
N LEU A 194 7.96 -3.67 -0.05
CA LEU A 194 6.74 -3.27 -0.74
C LEU A 194 6.15 -4.47 -1.48
N THR A 195 4.82 -4.56 -1.52
CA THR A 195 4.09 -5.64 -2.21
C THR A 195 3.76 -5.30 -3.67
N THR A 196 4.17 -4.12 -4.13
CA THR A 196 4.04 -3.66 -5.51
C THR A 196 5.39 -3.21 -6.05
N PRO A 197 5.61 -3.17 -7.39
CA PRO A 197 6.84 -2.62 -7.95
C PRO A 197 7.20 -1.24 -7.35
N PRO A 198 8.48 -1.03 -7.03
CA PRO A 198 9.67 -1.83 -7.34
C PRO A 198 9.99 -2.95 -6.33
N CYS A 199 9.10 -3.33 -5.40
CA CYS A 199 9.28 -4.38 -4.39
C CYS A 199 10.50 -4.16 -3.48
N SER A 200 10.81 -2.89 -3.19
CA SER A 200 11.95 -2.50 -2.36
C SER A 200 11.89 -3.15 -0.99
N GLU A 201 12.99 -3.77 -0.56
CA GLU A 201 13.15 -4.40 0.75
C GLU A 201 13.50 -3.39 1.83
N GLY A 202 13.53 -3.82 3.09
CA GLY A 202 13.80 -2.97 4.24
C GLY A 202 12.55 -2.35 4.86
N VAL A 203 11.36 -2.82 4.46
CA VAL A 203 10.09 -2.41 5.07
C VAL A 203 9.85 -3.17 6.36
N ILE A 204 9.53 -2.47 7.44
CA ILE A 204 9.10 -3.08 8.70
C ILE A 204 7.61 -3.35 8.61
N TRP A 205 7.21 -4.61 8.77
CA TRP A 205 5.82 -5.04 8.80
C TRP A 205 5.34 -5.27 10.22
N LEU A 206 4.18 -4.70 10.55
CA LEU A 206 3.47 -4.84 11.82
C LEU A 206 2.05 -5.30 11.49
N VAL A 207 1.80 -6.61 11.51
CA VAL A 207 0.48 -7.19 11.19
C VAL A 207 -0.30 -7.37 12.47
N MET A 208 -1.43 -6.67 12.62
CA MET A 208 -2.28 -6.77 13.81
C MET A 208 -2.80 -8.19 13.99
N LYS A 209 -2.74 -8.70 15.23
CA LYS A 209 -3.21 -10.05 15.57
C LYS A 209 -4.73 -10.18 15.50
N GLN A 210 -5.45 -9.11 15.89
CA GLN A 210 -6.90 -9.09 15.86
C GLN A 210 -7.39 -8.37 14.61
N PRO A 211 -8.39 -8.92 13.90
CA PRO A 211 -9.02 -8.24 12.79
C PRO A 211 -10.01 -7.17 13.26
N VAL A 212 -10.41 -6.30 12.36
CA VAL A 212 -11.62 -5.49 12.49
C VAL A 212 -12.76 -6.11 11.69
N GLU A 213 -13.99 -5.73 12.03
CA GLU A 213 -15.18 -6.23 11.33
C GLU A 213 -15.66 -5.25 10.25
N ALA A 214 -16.28 -5.80 9.22
CA ALA A 214 -17.09 -5.09 8.24
C ALA A 214 -18.28 -5.95 7.84
N SER A 215 -19.40 -5.33 7.45
CA SER A 215 -20.53 -6.11 6.95
C SER A 215 -20.18 -6.80 5.61
N ALA A 216 -20.82 -7.92 5.33
CA ALA A 216 -20.64 -8.63 4.05
C ALA A 216 -20.92 -7.70 2.84
N ALA A 217 -21.89 -6.77 2.97
CA ALA A 217 -22.19 -5.78 1.94
C ALA A 217 -21.03 -4.78 1.73
N GLN A 218 -20.37 -4.34 2.79
CA GLN A 218 -19.19 -3.46 2.69
C GLN A 218 -18.02 -4.18 2.02
N LEU A 219 -17.73 -5.42 2.43
CA LEU A 219 -16.68 -6.24 1.82
C LEU A 219 -16.93 -6.44 0.32
N ALA A 220 -18.16 -6.77 -0.08
CA ALA A 220 -18.53 -6.91 -1.49
C ALA A 220 -18.35 -5.60 -2.28
N ARG A 221 -18.67 -4.44 -1.69
CA ARG A 221 -18.47 -3.13 -2.31
C ARG A 221 -16.98 -2.81 -2.49
N PHE A 222 -16.11 -3.14 -1.52
CA PHE A 222 -14.66 -2.99 -1.69
C PHE A 222 -14.14 -3.87 -2.82
N ALA A 223 -14.50 -5.15 -2.85
CA ALA A 223 -14.12 -6.06 -3.93
C ALA A 223 -14.57 -5.54 -5.31
N SER A 224 -15.79 -5.00 -5.40
CA SER A 224 -16.27 -4.36 -6.64
C SER A 224 -15.49 -3.10 -7.01
N ALA A 225 -15.11 -2.27 -6.04
CA ALA A 225 -14.35 -1.04 -6.29
C ALA A 225 -12.94 -1.33 -6.80
N LEU A 226 -12.34 -2.43 -6.37
CA LEU A 226 -11.02 -2.89 -6.82
C LEU A 226 -11.07 -3.56 -8.19
N THR A 227 -12.24 -4.04 -8.63
CA THR A 227 -12.54 -4.67 -9.93
C THR A 227 -11.89 -6.03 -10.18
N HIS A 228 -10.78 -6.35 -9.54
CA HIS A 228 -10.07 -7.64 -9.57
C HIS A 228 -9.35 -7.85 -8.23
N ALA A 229 -8.92 -9.07 -7.99
CA ALA A 229 -8.03 -9.37 -6.87
C ALA A 229 -6.71 -8.59 -7.04
N ASN A 230 -6.32 -7.85 -6.00
CA ASN A 230 -5.13 -7.00 -6.03
C ASN A 230 -4.12 -7.40 -4.94
N ASN A 231 -4.01 -8.68 -4.70
CA ASN A 231 -3.05 -9.27 -3.77
C ASN A 231 -1.91 -9.95 -4.52
N ARG A 232 -0.68 -9.63 -4.15
CA ARG A 232 0.50 -10.35 -4.62
C ARG A 232 0.53 -11.75 -4.03
N PRO A 233 0.99 -12.80 -4.75
CA PRO A 233 1.21 -14.12 -4.17
C PRO A 233 2.16 -14.09 -2.96
N LEU A 234 1.96 -15.03 -2.03
CA LEU A 234 2.83 -15.20 -0.87
C LEU A 234 4.29 -15.45 -1.28
N GLN A 235 5.19 -14.84 -0.54
CA GLN A 235 6.62 -14.93 -0.76
C GLN A 235 7.30 -15.82 0.29
N PRO A 236 8.38 -16.52 -0.06
CA PRO A 236 9.09 -17.38 0.87
C PRO A 236 9.72 -16.60 2.02
N LEU A 237 9.75 -17.18 3.21
CA LEU A 237 10.38 -16.55 4.40
C LEU A 237 11.89 -16.44 4.29
N HIS A 238 12.57 -17.36 3.59
CA HIS A 238 14.03 -17.40 3.45
C HIS A 238 14.79 -17.29 4.80
N GLY A 239 14.24 -17.92 5.86
CA GLY A 239 14.83 -17.91 7.20
C GLY A 239 14.59 -16.64 8.01
N ARG A 240 13.76 -15.69 7.53
CA ARG A 240 13.31 -14.55 8.35
C ARG A 240 12.54 -15.05 9.57
N GLN A 241 12.77 -14.37 10.70
CA GLN A 241 11.98 -14.59 11.91
C GLN A 241 10.77 -13.66 11.91
N ILE A 242 9.65 -14.20 12.37
CA ILE A 242 8.45 -13.44 12.72
C ILE A 242 8.43 -13.36 14.24
N VAL A 243 8.27 -12.17 14.79
CA VAL A 243 8.27 -11.91 16.23
C VAL A 243 6.86 -11.49 16.68
N GLU A 244 6.44 -11.93 17.88
CA GLU A 244 5.17 -11.54 18.50
C GLU A 244 5.30 -11.12 19.96
#